data_4cc1486ce56cd9dfdd1b90272c362600
#
_entry.id   4cc1486ce56cd9dfdd1b90272c362600
#
_cell.length_a   1.000
_cell.length_b   1.000
_cell.length_c   1.000
_cell.angle_alpha   90.00
_cell.angle_beta   90.00
_cell.angle_gamma   90.00
#
_symmetry.space_group_name_H-M   'P 1'
#
loop_
_entity.id
_entity.type
_entity.pdbx_description
1 polymer ?
#
loop_
_entity_poly.entity_id
_entity_poly.type
_entity_poly.pdbx_seq_one_letter_code
_entity_poly.pdbx_strand_id
1 'polypeptide(L)'
;LPPEYALAPIDEAIYAQAAQEKWSEDLVSQFLDGADYCLRGLGVAVLWNGQLVAGASSYTIYPGGIEIEIDTKPEYRDQGLATVCGAALILECLRRGLYPSWDAHDLRSVALAEKLGYHRDHPYPVYVKL
;
A
#
# COMPACT_ATOMS: atom_id res chain seq x y z
N LEU A 1 12.38 9.89 -5.83
CA LEU A 1 12.16 9.01 -6.98
C LEU A 1 12.88 9.54 -8.22
N PRO A 2 13.43 8.62 -9.05
CA PRO A 2 13.94 9.02 -10.37
C PRO A 2 12.83 9.65 -11.23
N PRO A 3 13.18 10.50 -12.21
CA PRO A 3 12.18 11.25 -12.99
C PRO A 3 11.16 10.41 -13.74
N GLU A 4 11.52 9.17 -14.10
CA GLU A 4 10.62 8.27 -14.84
C GLU A 4 9.49 7.74 -13.97
N TYR A 5 9.62 7.83 -12.65
CA TYR A 5 8.61 7.36 -11.70
C TYR A 5 7.73 8.50 -11.24
N ALA A 6 6.46 8.20 -11.02
CA ALA A 6 5.52 9.16 -10.47
C ALA A 6 4.76 8.54 -9.31
N LEU A 7 4.60 9.28 -8.23
CA LEU A 7 3.78 8.89 -7.08
C LEU A 7 2.41 9.53 -7.24
N ALA A 8 1.35 8.73 -7.15
CA ALA A 8 -0.01 9.22 -7.32
C ALA A 8 -0.99 8.49 -6.41
N PRO A 9 -2.10 9.12 -6.01
CA PRO A 9 -3.17 8.40 -5.33
C PRO A 9 -3.80 7.38 -6.29
N ILE A 10 -4.32 6.28 -5.73
CA ILE A 10 -4.99 5.28 -6.55
C ILE A 10 -6.37 5.79 -6.93
N ASP A 11 -6.56 6.08 -8.20
CA ASP A 11 -7.82 6.50 -8.78
C ASP A 11 -8.49 5.32 -9.52
N GLU A 12 -9.60 5.58 -10.22
CA GLU A 12 -10.29 4.51 -10.94
C GLU A 12 -9.43 3.87 -12.04
N ALA A 13 -8.63 4.66 -12.73
CA ALA A 13 -7.75 4.13 -13.78
C ALA A 13 -6.67 3.23 -13.20
N ILE A 14 -6.06 3.63 -12.09
CA ILE A 14 -5.05 2.82 -11.42
C ILE A 14 -5.70 1.59 -10.77
N TYR A 15 -6.90 1.74 -10.21
CA TYR A 15 -7.66 0.60 -9.71
C TYR A 15 -7.83 -0.46 -10.81
N ALA A 16 -8.20 -0.04 -12.00
CA ALA A 16 -8.39 -0.97 -13.12
C ALA A 16 -7.10 -1.71 -13.47
N GLN A 17 -5.95 -1.03 -13.46
CA GLN A 17 -4.67 -1.67 -13.68
C GLN A 17 -4.36 -2.69 -12.59
N ALA A 18 -4.56 -2.31 -11.33
CA ALA A 18 -4.26 -3.17 -10.19
C ALA A 18 -5.11 -4.45 -10.21
N ALA A 19 -6.38 -4.34 -10.56
CA ALA A 19 -7.31 -5.46 -10.57
C ALA A 19 -7.00 -6.48 -11.67
N GLN A 20 -6.24 -6.10 -12.69
CA GLN A 20 -5.98 -6.96 -13.84
C GLN A 20 -4.76 -7.85 -13.69
N GLU A 21 -3.84 -7.55 -12.76
CA GLU A 21 -2.61 -8.32 -12.62
C GLU A 21 -2.57 -9.03 -11.27
N LYS A 22 -2.02 -10.24 -11.28
CA LYS A 22 -1.99 -11.07 -10.09
C LYS A 22 -1.13 -10.46 -8.98
N TRP A 23 -0.04 -9.81 -9.33
CA TRP A 23 0.86 -9.23 -8.33
C TRP A 23 0.21 -8.05 -7.57
N SER A 24 -0.78 -7.40 -8.17
CA SER A 24 -1.37 -6.17 -7.65
C SER A 24 -2.84 -6.31 -7.25
N GLU A 25 -3.49 -7.42 -7.56
CA GLU A 25 -4.93 -7.54 -7.33
C GLU A 25 -5.32 -7.39 -5.86
N ASP A 26 -4.46 -7.80 -4.94
CA ASP A 26 -4.74 -7.68 -3.50
C ASP A 26 -4.76 -6.24 -3.01
N LEU A 27 -4.14 -5.32 -3.74
CA LEU A 27 -4.21 -3.90 -3.40
C LEU A 27 -5.66 -3.40 -3.38
N VAL A 28 -6.52 -4.00 -4.20
CA VAL A 28 -7.87 -3.50 -4.42
C VAL A 28 -8.95 -4.58 -4.28
N SER A 29 -8.58 -5.78 -3.81
CA SER A 29 -9.45 -6.96 -3.84
C SER A 29 -10.68 -6.85 -2.92
N GLN A 30 -10.67 -5.98 -1.91
CA GLN A 30 -11.74 -5.86 -0.94
C GLN A 30 -12.81 -4.83 -1.35
N PHE A 31 -12.76 -4.37 -2.59
CA PHE A 31 -13.68 -3.36 -3.11
C PHE A 31 -14.48 -3.93 -4.28
N LEU A 32 -15.69 -3.39 -4.48
CA LEU A 32 -16.60 -3.87 -5.52
C LEU A 32 -16.14 -3.44 -6.92
N ASP A 33 -15.67 -2.20 -7.03
CA ASP A 33 -15.20 -1.61 -8.29
C ASP A 33 -14.40 -0.34 -8.02
N GLY A 34 -13.96 0.33 -9.07
CA GLY A 34 -13.17 1.55 -8.96
C GLY A 34 -13.91 2.69 -8.27
N ALA A 35 -15.20 2.82 -8.49
CA ALA A 35 -15.99 3.87 -7.83
C ALA A 35 -16.08 3.60 -6.33
N ASP A 36 -16.30 2.35 -5.94
CA ASP A 36 -16.33 1.94 -4.53
C ASP A 36 -14.97 2.20 -3.86
N TYR A 37 -13.87 1.88 -4.56
CA TYR A 37 -12.53 2.15 -4.04
C TYR A 37 -12.31 3.66 -3.82
N CYS A 38 -12.68 4.49 -4.78
CA CYS A 38 -12.49 5.94 -4.65
C CYS A 38 -13.33 6.53 -3.52
N LEU A 39 -14.47 5.92 -3.21
CA LEU A 39 -15.34 6.36 -2.13
C LEU A 39 -14.83 5.92 -0.75
N ARG A 40 -14.42 4.67 -0.60
CA ARG A 40 -14.10 4.05 0.70
C ARG A 40 -12.64 3.73 0.89
N GLY A 41 -11.88 3.54 -0.19
CA GLY A 41 -10.50 3.12 -0.14
C GLY A 41 -9.52 4.27 -0.01
N LEU A 42 -8.28 3.90 0.29
CA LEU A 42 -7.17 4.84 0.38
C LEU A 42 -5.92 4.12 -0.10
N GLY A 43 -5.21 4.72 -1.02
CA GLY A 43 -3.98 4.11 -1.51
C GLY A 43 -3.14 5.06 -2.33
N VAL A 44 -1.87 4.70 -2.44
CA VAL A 44 -0.91 5.41 -3.29
C VAL A 44 -0.20 4.40 -4.18
N ALA A 45 0.19 4.86 -5.35
CA ALA A 45 0.84 4.03 -6.35
C ALA A 45 2.07 4.71 -6.91
N VAL A 46 3.04 3.90 -7.31
CA VAL A 46 4.16 4.36 -8.12
C VAL A 46 3.90 3.88 -9.55
N LEU A 47 3.99 4.81 -10.48
CA LEU A 47 3.83 4.55 -11.92
C LEU A 47 5.16 4.77 -12.62
N TRP A 48 5.48 3.90 -13.58
CA TRP A 48 6.62 4.08 -14.48
C TRP A 48 6.06 4.23 -15.89
N ASN A 49 6.25 5.41 -16.47
CA ASN A 49 5.67 5.75 -17.78
C ASN A 49 4.17 5.41 -17.86
N GLY A 50 3.42 5.74 -16.80
CA GLY A 50 1.98 5.50 -16.75
C GLY A 50 1.55 4.08 -16.37
N GLN A 51 2.50 3.16 -16.16
CA GLN A 51 2.19 1.80 -15.75
C GLN A 51 2.37 1.61 -14.25
N LEU A 52 1.42 0.95 -13.62
CA LEU A 52 1.50 0.62 -12.21
C LEU A 52 2.63 -0.37 -11.96
N VAL A 53 3.56 -0.01 -11.09
CA VAL A 53 4.71 -0.87 -10.74
C VAL A 53 4.84 -1.15 -9.25
N ALA A 54 4.20 -0.36 -8.41
CA ALA A 54 4.16 -0.59 -6.95
C ALA A 54 2.97 0.14 -6.36
N GLY A 55 2.51 -0.30 -5.20
CA GLY A 55 1.41 0.36 -4.52
C GLY A 55 1.32 -0.02 -3.06
N ALA A 56 0.67 0.86 -2.29
CA ALA A 56 0.27 0.61 -0.91
C ALA A 56 -1.18 1.04 -0.79
N SER A 57 -2.02 0.20 -0.20
CA SER A 57 -3.46 0.40 -0.23
C SER A 57 -4.13 -0.11 1.04
N SER A 58 -5.34 0.40 1.30
CA SER A 58 -6.20 -0.08 2.36
C SER A 58 -6.78 -1.44 1.96
N TYR A 59 -6.18 -2.52 2.47
CA TYR A 59 -6.71 -3.87 2.24
C TYR A 59 -8.03 -4.04 3.00
N THR A 60 -8.05 -3.66 4.26
CA THR A 60 -9.25 -3.70 5.10
C THR A 60 -9.42 -2.34 5.77
N ILE A 61 -10.67 -1.90 5.88
CA ILE A 61 -11.02 -0.63 6.53
C ILE A 61 -11.88 -0.95 7.75
N TYR A 62 -11.55 -0.33 8.90
CA TYR A 62 -12.33 -0.46 10.12
C TYR A 62 -12.45 0.92 10.77
N PRO A 63 -13.35 1.10 11.75
CA PRO A 63 -13.49 2.42 12.41
C PRO A 63 -12.17 2.89 13.01
N GLY A 64 -11.69 4.03 12.55
CA GLY A 64 -10.46 4.65 13.04
C GLY A 64 -9.17 4.17 12.38
N GLY A 65 -9.22 3.22 11.42
CA GLY A 65 -7.98 2.74 10.82
C GLY A 65 -8.14 1.91 9.57
N ILE A 66 -7.01 1.45 9.07
CA ILE A 66 -6.93 0.55 7.91
C ILE A 66 -5.87 -0.51 8.15
N GLU A 67 -6.00 -1.64 7.47
CA GLU A 67 -4.90 -2.58 7.28
C GLU A 67 -4.28 -2.32 5.93
N ILE A 68 -2.96 -2.29 5.87
CA ILE A 68 -2.22 -1.92 4.66
C ILE A 68 -1.76 -3.16 3.91
N GLU A 69 -1.98 -3.15 2.60
CA GLU A 69 -1.36 -4.10 1.66
C GLU A 69 -0.34 -3.33 0.84
N ILE A 70 0.89 -3.86 0.71
CA ILE A 70 1.95 -3.25 -0.10
C ILE A 70 2.47 -4.30 -1.06
N ASP A 71 2.47 -3.99 -2.35
CA ASP A 71 2.95 -4.88 -3.39
C ASP A 71 3.82 -4.13 -4.41
N THR A 72 4.82 -4.85 -4.94
CA THR A 72 5.69 -4.34 -6.00
C THR A 72 5.76 -5.36 -7.13
N LYS A 73 5.64 -4.89 -8.36
CA LYS A 73 5.79 -5.75 -9.54
C LYS A 73 7.17 -6.42 -9.49
N PRO A 74 7.27 -7.74 -9.75
CA PRO A 74 8.52 -8.46 -9.53
C PRO A 74 9.75 -7.84 -10.19
N GLU A 75 9.62 -7.31 -11.40
CA GLU A 75 10.75 -6.69 -12.13
C GLU A 75 11.23 -5.40 -11.50
N TYR A 76 10.44 -4.82 -10.60
CA TYR A 76 10.74 -3.53 -9.98
C TYR A 76 11.05 -3.63 -8.48
N ARG A 77 11.23 -4.84 -7.97
CA ARG A 77 11.60 -5.06 -6.58
C ARG A 77 13.01 -4.58 -6.29
N ASP A 78 13.31 -4.36 -5.00
CA ASP A 78 14.61 -3.95 -4.49
C ASP A 78 15.08 -2.57 -4.97
N GLN A 79 14.14 -1.71 -5.35
CA GLN A 79 14.42 -0.33 -5.74
C GLN A 79 13.85 0.70 -4.75
N GLY A 80 13.33 0.23 -3.61
CA GLY A 80 12.78 1.13 -2.60
C GLY A 80 11.38 1.64 -2.90
N LEU A 81 10.71 1.14 -3.92
CA LEU A 81 9.38 1.62 -4.32
C LEU A 81 8.33 1.32 -3.25
N ALA A 82 8.38 0.13 -2.66
CA ALA A 82 7.46 -0.24 -1.59
C ALA A 82 7.61 0.67 -0.38
N THR A 83 8.84 1.05 -0.05
CA THR A 83 9.10 1.99 1.05
C THR A 83 8.48 3.35 0.76
N VAL A 84 8.60 3.84 -0.46
CA VAL A 84 8.02 5.12 -0.87
C VAL A 84 6.49 5.07 -0.77
N CYS A 85 5.88 4.03 -1.31
CA CYS A 85 4.42 3.86 -1.25
C CYS A 85 3.93 3.74 0.20
N GLY A 86 4.58 2.91 0.99
CA GLY A 86 4.19 2.71 2.38
C GLY A 86 4.31 3.97 3.20
N ALA A 87 5.41 4.70 3.06
CA ALA A 87 5.61 5.96 3.77
C ALA A 87 4.54 6.99 3.38
N ALA A 88 4.25 7.12 2.08
CA ALA A 88 3.25 8.05 1.61
C ALA A 88 1.85 7.71 2.14
N LEU A 89 1.48 6.43 2.15
CA LEU A 89 0.19 5.99 2.67
C LEU A 89 0.08 6.23 4.17
N ILE A 90 1.14 5.94 4.92
CA ILE A 90 1.15 6.18 6.37
C ILE A 90 0.96 7.66 6.68
N LEU A 91 1.66 8.54 5.96
CA LEU A 91 1.52 9.97 6.14
C LEU A 91 0.09 10.42 5.84
N GLU A 92 -0.52 9.89 4.80
CA GLU A 92 -1.90 10.21 4.45
C GLU A 92 -2.88 9.72 5.53
N CYS A 93 -2.65 8.51 6.07
CA CYS A 93 -3.45 8.00 7.18
C CYS A 93 -3.37 8.91 8.40
N LEU A 94 -2.16 9.32 8.78
CA LEU A 94 -1.97 10.19 9.93
C LEU A 94 -2.64 11.55 9.71
N ARG A 95 -2.56 12.09 8.50
CA ARG A 95 -3.23 13.33 8.14
C ARG A 95 -4.74 13.24 8.30
N ARG A 96 -5.32 12.07 8.03
CA ARG A 96 -6.77 11.82 8.12
C ARG A 96 -7.21 11.32 9.50
N GLY A 97 -6.27 11.12 10.42
CA GLY A 97 -6.60 10.57 11.74
C GLY A 97 -6.89 9.07 11.73
N LEU A 98 -6.38 8.34 10.73
CA LEU A 98 -6.55 6.90 10.61
C LEU A 98 -5.32 6.17 11.13
N TYR A 99 -5.54 5.03 11.77
CA TYR A 99 -4.45 4.19 12.27
C TYR A 99 -4.00 3.22 11.18
N PRO A 100 -2.74 3.30 10.72
CA PRO A 100 -2.23 2.41 9.69
C PRO A 100 -1.66 1.13 10.30
N SER A 101 -2.38 0.01 10.24
CA SER A 101 -1.87 -1.27 10.70
C SER A 101 -1.44 -2.14 9.51
N TRP A 102 -0.49 -3.04 9.76
CA TRP A 102 0.12 -3.83 8.70
C TRP A 102 0.52 -5.21 9.22
N ASP A 103 -0.01 -6.26 8.56
CA ASP A 103 0.36 -7.64 8.84
C ASP A 103 1.60 -8.00 8.03
N ALA A 104 2.65 -8.47 8.71
CA ALA A 104 3.87 -8.90 8.04
C ALA A 104 3.84 -10.43 7.89
N HIS A 105 3.72 -10.92 6.65
CA HIS A 105 3.57 -12.34 6.37
C HIS A 105 4.88 -13.07 6.11
N ASP A 106 5.95 -12.36 5.77
CA ASP A 106 7.24 -12.94 5.48
C ASP A 106 8.38 -12.02 5.94
N LEU A 107 9.63 -12.49 5.80
CA LEU A 107 10.80 -11.72 6.24
C LEU A 107 10.94 -10.39 5.51
N ARG A 108 10.57 -10.33 4.24
CA ARG A 108 10.63 -9.09 3.47
C ARG A 108 9.64 -8.08 4.03
N SER A 109 8.41 -8.50 4.29
CA SER A 109 7.39 -7.64 4.87
C SER A 109 7.78 -7.17 6.27
N VAL A 110 8.38 -8.05 7.07
CA VAL A 110 8.88 -7.70 8.40
C VAL A 110 9.95 -6.62 8.29
N ALA A 111 10.95 -6.82 7.41
CA ALA A 111 12.02 -5.86 7.24
C ALA A 111 11.50 -4.51 6.76
N LEU A 112 10.53 -4.50 5.84
CA LEU A 112 9.94 -3.27 5.35
C LEU A 112 9.14 -2.56 6.44
N ALA A 113 8.37 -3.30 7.24
CA ALA A 113 7.61 -2.73 8.34
C ALA A 113 8.53 -2.04 9.35
N GLU A 114 9.63 -2.68 9.71
CA GLU A 114 10.60 -2.10 10.63
C GLU A 114 11.24 -0.83 10.04
N LYS A 115 11.57 -0.86 8.76
CA LYS A 115 12.14 0.30 8.07
C LYS A 115 11.20 1.50 8.07
N LEU A 116 9.88 1.26 8.03
CA LEU A 116 8.86 2.31 8.07
C LEU A 116 8.54 2.77 9.50
N GLY A 117 9.15 2.18 10.52
CA GLY A 117 8.98 2.58 11.90
C GLY A 117 7.92 1.81 12.66
N TYR A 118 7.51 0.65 12.17
CA TYR A 118 6.62 -0.24 12.91
C TYR A 118 7.42 -1.13 13.83
N HIS A 119 6.81 -1.53 14.94
CA HIS A 119 7.38 -2.48 15.88
C HIS A 119 6.46 -3.68 16.00
N ARG A 120 7.08 -4.87 16.10
CA ARG A 120 6.32 -6.09 16.21
C ARG A 120 5.53 -6.10 17.51
N ASP A 121 4.22 -6.24 17.39
CA ASP A 121 3.32 -6.36 18.53
C ASP A 121 3.19 -7.84 18.89
N HIS A 122 3.60 -8.19 20.10
CA HIS A 122 3.61 -9.56 20.58
C HIS A 122 2.24 -9.87 21.20
N PRO A 123 1.70 -11.09 20.99
CA PRO A 123 2.26 -12.27 20.32
C PRO A 123 1.88 -12.41 18.85
N TYR A 124 1.18 -11.46 18.28
CA TYR A 124 0.66 -11.56 16.92
C TYR A 124 1.65 -10.97 15.91
N PRO A 125 1.68 -11.51 14.67
CA PRO A 125 2.57 -10.97 13.63
C PRO A 125 2.01 -9.69 13.00
N VAL A 126 1.61 -8.75 13.83
CA VAL A 126 1.05 -7.47 13.42
C VAL A 126 1.99 -6.37 13.88
N TYR A 127 2.29 -5.43 12.98
CA TYR A 127 3.15 -4.30 13.28
C TYR A 127 2.33 -3.04 13.47
N VAL A 128 2.68 -2.27 14.49
CA VAL A 128 2.04 -0.99 14.77
C VAL A 128 3.10 0.10 14.79
N LYS A 129 2.73 1.30 14.37
CA LYS A 129 3.63 2.44 14.43
C LYS A 129 3.59 3.05 15.81
N LEU A 130 4.77 3.29 16.38
CA LEU A 130 4.90 3.91 17.68
C LEU A 130 4.83 5.43 17.62
#